data_0ea5f9987e4db06f08b65e72b942b0d9
#
_entry.id   0ea5f9987e4db06f08b65e72b942b0d9
#
_cell.length_a   1.000
_cell.length_b   1.000
_cell.length_c   1.000
_cell.angle_alpha   90.00
_cell.angle_beta   90.00
_cell.angle_gamma   90.00
#
_symmetry.space_group_name_H-M   'P 1'
#
loop_
_entity.id
_entity.type
_entity.pdbx_description
1 polymer ?
#
loop_
_entity_poly.entity_id
_entity_poly.type
_entity_poly.pdbx_seq_one_letter_code
_entity_poly.pdbx_strand_id
1 'polypeptide(L)'
;DEVFGYGSISPTKLRFGSYAEYICLPEDWNLALKPVNLSFEEAAAIPYGGLLASHVLKKTRINEGDKVLIYGASGSIGTMAIQLAKHMGAHVTSVCSSKNFDLVKSLGSDKMIDYTIENAETKLETYKYVIDAVGNSKSSALKEKSKKALTSNGKYISIDHGTPLTPKEAFLNLKSLAEQEKIIPVIDSIYPLEKMAEAHKYVEMGHKRGNVVITI
;
A
#
# COMPACT_ATOMS: atom_id res chain seq x y z
N ASP A 1 14.47 22.07 -8.78
CA ASP A 1 13.37 21.17 -9.22
C ASP A 1 12.62 20.64 -8.02
N GLU A 2 11.30 20.52 -8.15
CA GLU A 2 10.47 19.79 -7.18
C GLU A 2 10.61 18.30 -7.42
N VAL A 3 11.10 17.56 -6.41
CA VAL A 3 11.36 16.12 -6.52
C VAL A 3 10.68 15.35 -5.39
N PHE A 4 10.45 14.06 -5.62
CA PHE A 4 10.06 13.12 -4.60
C PHE A 4 10.87 11.83 -4.76
N GLY A 5 10.99 11.04 -3.71
CA GLY A 5 11.85 9.87 -3.77
C GLY A 5 11.56 8.81 -2.73
N TYR A 6 12.27 7.69 -2.86
CA TYR A 6 12.23 6.59 -1.92
C TYR A 6 13.60 5.94 -1.79
N GLY A 7 14.12 5.87 -0.59
CA GLY A 7 15.40 5.22 -0.35
C GLY A 7 15.90 5.33 1.07
N SER A 8 17.04 4.70 1.30
CA SER A 8 17.82 4.81 2.53
C SER A 8 19.09 5.59 2.22
N ILE A 9 19.53 6.49 3.09
CA ILE A 9 20.78 7.25 2.96
C ILE A 9 22.04 6.37 2.99
N SER A 10 21.90 5.08 3.25
CA SER A 10 22.99 4.12 3.22
C SER A 10 22.53 2.78 2.67
N PRO A 11 23.14 2.28 1.58
CA PRO A 11 22.79 0.97 1.02
C PRO A 11 23.21 -0.18 1.93
N THR A 12 24.18 0.03 2.83
CA THR A 12 24.71 -1.00 3.72
C THR A 12 24.13 -0.97 5.14
N LYS A 13 23.53 0.17 5.52
CA LYS A 13 22.92 0.35 6.84
C LYS A 13 21.58 1.03 6.63
N LEU A 14 20.50 0.30 6.54
CA LEU A 14 19.12 0.83 6.40
C LEU A 14 18.92 2.09 7.29
N ARG A 15 19.45 3.20 6.86
CA ARG A 15 19.34 4.50 7.53
C ARG A 15 18.37 5.35 6.71
N PHE A 16 17.19 5.51 7.25
CA PHE A 16 16.24 6.51 6.77
C PHE A 16 16.66 7.86 7.36
N GLY A 17 16.62 8.92 6.57
CA GLY A 17 17.07 10.25 6.98
C GLY A 17 16.20 11.38 6.43
N SER A 18 15.01 11.05 5.94
CA SER A 18 14.08 12.01 5.33
C SER A 18 13.30 12.86 6.34
N TYR A 19 13.42 12.58 7.64
CA TYR A 19 12.85 13.44 8.69
C TYR A 19 13.85 14.54 9.05
N ALA A 20 14.09 15.43 8.10
CA ALA A 20 15.08 16.50 8.21
C ALA A 20 14.79 17.57 7.17
N GLU A 21 15.14 18.82 7.46
CA GLU A 21 15.04 19.95 6.52
C GLU A 21 15.86 19.74 5.24
N TYR A 22 16.97 19.01 5.34
CA TYR A 22 17.85 18.70 4.23
C TYR A 22 18.33 17.26 4.27
N ILE A 23 18.45 16.65 3.09
CA ILE A 23 19.00 15.31 2.92
C ILE A 23 19.87 15.27 1.66
N CYS A 24 21.03 14.60 1.76
CA CYS A 24 21.88 14.32 0.60
C CYS A 24 21.60 12.90 0.10
N LEU A 25 21.22 12.79 -1.16
CA LEU A 25 20.93 11.52 -1.83
C LEU A 25 21.68 11.44 -3.16
N PRO A 26 22.15 10.26 -3.60
CA PRO A 26 22.65 10.07 -4.95
C PRO A 26 21.57 10.37 -5.99
N GLU A 27 21.93 11.04 -7.07
CA GLU A 27 21.00 11.42 -8.14
C GLU A 27 20.39 10.19 -8.87
N ASP A 28 21.14 9.10 -8.90
CA ASP A 28 20.72 7.84 -9.56
C ASP A 28 19.77 6.97 -8.73
N TRP A 29 19.45 7.38 -7.50
CA TRP A 29 18.50 6.66 -6.65
C TRP A 29 17.05 6.77 -7.17
N ASN A 30 16.09 6.20 -6.43
CA ASN A 30 14.67 6.35 -6.70
C ASN A 30 14.21 7.79 -6.41
N LEU A 31 14.66 8.67 -7.26
CA LEU A 31 14.39 10.10 -7.26
C LEU A 31 13.81 10.49 -8.61
N ALA A 32 12.75 11.28 -8.63
CA ALA A 32 12.12 11.80 -9.83
C ALA A 32 11.48 13.17 -9.56
N LEU A 33 11.17 13.89 -10.63
CA LEU A 33 10.34 15.09 -10.53
C LEU A 33 8.99 14.71 -9.92
N LYS A 34 8.53 15.50 -8.96
CA LYS A 34 7.22 15.33 -8.30
C LYS A 34 6.11 15.35 -9.36
N PRO A 35 5.08 14.49 -9.23
CA PRO A 35 3.88 14.59 -10.07
C PRO A 35 3.31 16.00 -10.03
N VAL A 36 3.05 16.59 -11.20
CA VAL A 36 2.67 18.01 -11.31
C VAL A 36 1.30 18.32 -10.69
N ASN A 37 0.45 17.33 -10.60
CA ASN A 37 -0.91 17.41 -10.05
C ASN A 37 -1.00 17.11 -8.55
N LEU A 38 0.12 16.83 -7.87
CA LEU A 38 0.13 16.48 -6.46
C LEU A 38 0.87 17.52 -5.60
N SER A 39 0.43 17.70 -4.36
CA SER A 39 1.20 18.42 -3.35
C SER A 39 2.44 17.61 -2.92
N PHE A 40 3.33 18.20 -2.12
CA PHE A 40 4.48 17.49 -1.57
C PHE A 40 4.06 16.38 -0.60
N GLU A 41 3.05 16.62 0.21
CA GLU A 41 2.48 15.65 1.16
C GLU A 41 1.87 14.45 0.42
N GLU A 42 1.14 14.72 -0.65
CA GLU A 42 0.55 13.69 -1.51
C GLU A 42 1.62 12.87 -2.21
N ALA A 43 2.63 13.52 -2.77
CA ALA A 43 3.74 12.85 -3.42
C ALA A 43 4.54 11.97 -2.44
N ALA A 44 4.77 12.44 -1.21
CA ALA A 44 5.46 11.68 -0.16
C ALA A 44 4.69 10.42 0.29
N ALA A 45 3.36 10.43 0.16
CA ALA A 45 2.51 9.31 0.56
C ALA A 45 2.49 8.14 -0.47
N ILE A 46 3.03 8.31 -1.68
CA ILE A 46 3.00 7.29 -2.74
C ILE A 46 4.09 6.21 -2.59
N PRO A 47 5.39 6.54 -2.41
CA PRO A 47 6.48 5.61 -2.68
C PRO A 47 6.43 4.35 -1.85
N TYR A 48 6.27 4.43 -0.53
CA TYR A 48 6.32 3.26 0.37
C TYR A 48 5.23 2.24 0.03
N GLY A 49 3.96 2.66 0.13
CA GLY A 49 2.83 1.79 -0.15
C GLY A 49 2.78 1.31 -1.59
N GLY A 50 3.05 2.22 -2.53
CA GLY A 50 3.02 1.96 -3.96
C GLY A 50 4.07 0.95 -4.42
N LEU A 51 5.33 1.10 -3.99
CA LEU A 51 6.40 0.18 -4.37
C LEU A 51 6.19 -1.22 -3.78
N LEU A 52 5.75 -1.33 -2.53
CA LEU A 52 5.45 -2.62 -1.92
C LEU A 52 4.23 -3.29 -2.55
N ALA A 53 3.18 -2.55 -2.85
CA ALA A 53 2.02 -3.05 -3.58
C ALA A 53 2.43 -3.52 -4.99
N SER A 54 3.22 -2.73 -5.72
CA SER A 54 3.75 -3.10 -7.03
C SER A 54 4.60 -4.37 -6.96
N HIS A 55 5.45 -4.51 -5.93
CA HIS A 55 6.28 -5.70 -5.74
C HIS A 55 5.44 -6.98 -5.57
N VAL A 56 4.40 -6.96 -4.74
CA VAL A 56 3.54 -8.14 -4.53
C VAL A 56 2.67 -8.42 -5.75
N LEU A 57 2.15 -7.39 -6.42
CA LEU A 57 1.32 -7.54 -7.61
C LEU A 57 2.12 -8.01 -8.82
N LYS A 58 3.42 -7.69 -8.93
CA LYS A 58 4.31 -8.22 -9.98
C LYS A 58 4.41 -9.75 -9.95
N LYS A 59 4.14 -10.39 -8.82
CA LYS A 59 4.10 -11.86 -8.67
C LYS A 59 2.81 -12.48 -9.17
N THR A 60 1.86 -11.66 -9.59
CA THR A 60 0.57 -12.06 -10.15
C THR A 60 0.59 -11.96 -11.69
N ARG A 61 -0.41 -12.58 -12.29
CA ARG A 61 -0.80 -12.37 -13.69
C ARG A 61 -2.30 -12.13 -13.72
N ILE A 62 -2.69 -10.97 -13.17
CA ILE A 62 -4.08 -10.56 -13.12
C ILE A 62 -4.57 -10.31 -14.55
N ASN A 63 -5.70 -10.95 -14.89
CA ASN A 63 -6.46 -10.66 -16.10
C ASN A 63 -7.76 -9.96 -15.68
N GLU A 64 -8.43 -9.36 -16.65
CA GLU A 64 -9.72 -8.73 -16.43
C GLU A 64 -10.74 -9.71 -15.80
N GLY A 65 -11.41 -9.26 -14.74
CA GLY A 65 -12.39 -10.04 -13.98
C GLY A 65 -11.82 -11.05 -12.97
N ASP A 66 -10.48 -11.21 -12.89
CA ASP A 66 -9.89 -12.07 -11.86
C ASP A 66 -10.23 -11.58 -10.45
N LYS A 67 -10.72 -12.50 -9.60
CA LYS A 67 -11.03 -12.17 -8.21
C LYS A 67 -9.76 -12.09 -7.36
N VAL A 68 -9.54 -10.92 -6.75
CA VAL A 68 -8.40 -10.64 -5.88
C VAL A 68 -8.91 -10.21 -4.51
N LEU A 69 -8.44 -10.88 -3.46
CA LEU A 69 -8.67 -10.45 -2.08
C LEU A 69 -7.45 -9.69 -1.58
N ILE A 70 -7.67 -8.52 -0.97
CA ILE A 70 -6.62 -7.72 -0.32
C ILE A 70 -6.90 -7.66 1.18
N TYR A 71 -6.04 -8.32 1.96
CA TYR A 71 -6.11 -8.32 3.43
C TYR A 71 -5.29 -7.14 3.97
N GLY A 72 -5.89 -6.32 4.86
CA GLY A 72 -5.29 -5.07 5.33
C GLY A 72 -5.48 -3.91 4.35
N ALA A 73 -6.62 -3.90 3.67
CA ALA A 73 -6.95 -3.04 2.54
C ALA A 73 -6.90 -1.53 2.83
N SER A 74 -7.13 -1.10 4.08
CA SER A 74 -7.15 0.32 4.47
C SER A 74 -5.80 0.92 4.86
N GLY A 75 -4.74 0.09 4.92
CA GLY A 75 -3.38 0.57 5.23
C GLY A 75 -2.66 1.14 4.00
N SER A 76 -1.42 1.64 4.20
CA SER A 76 -0.62 2.26 3.13
C SER A 76 -0.45 1.35 1.91
N ILE A 77 -0.06 0.09 2.12
CA ILE A 77 0.13 -0.90 1.04
C ILE A 77 -1.22 -1.31 0.46
N GLY A 78 -2.23 -1.55 1.32
CA GLY A 78 -3.55 -2.01 0.91
C GLY A 78 -4.28 -1.02 0.02
N THR A 79 -4.25 0.26 0.35
CA THR A 79 -4.89 1.32 -0.46
C THR A 79 -4.27 1.45 -1.85
N MET A 80 -2.96 1.28 -1.97
CA MET A 80 -2.28 1.23 -3.26
C MET A 80 -2.55 -0.08 -4.00
N ALA A 81 -2.59 -1.22 -3.29
CA ALA A 81 -2.86 -2.52 -3.91
C ALA A 81 -4.27 -2.59 -4.52
N ILE A 82 -5.29 -1.98 -3.89
CA ILE A 82 -6.64 -1.88 -4.46
C ILE A 82 -6.57 -1.19 -5.82
N GLN A 83 -6.01 0.02 -5.86
CA GLN A 83 -6.00 0.86 -7.05
C GLN A 83 -5.20 0.22 -8.19
N LEU A 84 -4.03 -0.33 -7.87
CA LEU A 84 -3.21 -1.03 -8.87
C LEU A 84 -3.89 -2.31 -9.38
N ALA A 85 -4.52 -3.11 -8.51
CA ALA A 85 -5.27 -4.29 -8.93
C ALA A 85 -6.48 -3.92 -9.80
N LYS A 86 -7.20 -2.84 -9.45
CA LYS A 86 -8.29 -2.30 -10.29
C LYS A 86 -7.79 -1.82 -11.64
N HIS A 87 -6.66 -1.13 -11.68
CA HIS A 87 -6.02 -0.72 -12.94
C HIS A 87 -5.65 -1.91 -13.83
N MET A 88 -5.34 -3.07 -13.22
CA MET A 88 -5.07 -4.33 -13.93
C MET A 88 -6.37 -5.08 -14.33
N GLY A 89 -7.56 -4.55 -14.06
CA GLY A 89 -8.85 -5.15 -14.39
C GLY A 89 -9.41 -6.14 -13.36
N ALA A 90 -8.85 -6.23 -12.13
CA ALA A 90 -9.32 -7.15 -11.11
C ALA A 90 -10.70 -6.80 -10.56
N HIS A 91 -11.43 -7.84 -10.12
CA HIS A 91 -12.54 -7.72 -9.18
C HIS A 91 -11.99 -7.82 -7.76
N VAL A 92 -11.99 -6.71 -7.03
CA VAL A 92 -11.30 -6.57 -5.75
C VAL A 92 -12.24 -6.76 -4.56
N THR A 93 -11.90 -7.69 -3.67
CA THR A 93 -12.49 -7.83 -2.33
C THR A 93 -11.51 -7.30 -1.29
N SER A 94 -11.92 -6.30 -0.53
CA SER A 94 -11.10 -5.66 0.51
C SER A 94 -11.45 -6.17 1.91
N VAL A 95 -10.46 -6.55 2.70
CA VAL A 95 -10.62 -6.91 4.12
C VAL A 95 -10.08 -5.76 4.98
N CYS A 96 -10.98 -5.10 5.68
CA CYS A 96 -10.68 -4.02 6.64
C CYS A 96 -11.80 -3.92 7.66
N SER A 97 -11.69 -3.05 8.66
CA SER A 97 -12.81 -2.70 9.56
C SER A 97 -13.89 -1.93 8.80
N SER A 98 -15.16 -2.11 9.14
CA SER A 98 -16.32 -1.44 8.48
C SER A 98 -16.22 0.08 8.46
N LYS A 99 -15.61 0.70 9.46
CA LYS A 99 -15.35 2.16 9.48
C LYS A 99 -14.48 2.66 8.31
N ASN A 100 -13.83 1.76 7.58
CA ASN A 100 -13.00 2.08 6.42
C ASN A 100 -13.64 1.65 5.09
N PHE A 101 -14.90 1.19 5.09
CA PHE A 101 -15.57 0.71 3.88
C PHE A 101 -15.73 1.80 2.82
N ASP A 102 -16.13 3.00 3.23
CA ASP A 102 -16.28 4.11 2.29
C ASP A 102 -14.94 4.47 1.62
N LEU A 103 -13.85 4.47 2.39
CA LEU A 103 -12.53 4.68 1.85
C LEU A 103 -12.17 3.62 0.80
N VAL A 104 -12.22 2.33 1.15
CA VAL A 104 -11.78 1.28 0.21
C VAL A 104 -12.71 1.18 -1.00
N LYS A 105 -13.99 1.52 -0.84
CA LYS A 105 -14.95 1.61 -1.93
C LYS A 105 -14.61 2.76 -2.89
N SER A 106 -14.26 3.92 -2.38
CA SER A 106 -13.85 5.07 -3.22
C SER A 106 -12.57 4.79 -4.01
N LEU A 107 -11.70 3.88 -3.52
CA LEU A 107 -10.50 3.42 -4.23
C LEU A 107 -10.78 2.31 -5.26
N GLY A 108 -12.04 1.89 -5.42
CA GLY A 108 -12.47 0.94 -6.44
C GLY A 108 -12.70 -0.49 -5.92
N SER A 109 -12.76 -0.72 -4.61
CA SER A 109 -13.11 -2.05 -4.09
C SER A 109 -14.55 -2.43 -4.44
N ASP A 110 -14.75 -3.63 -5.00
CA ASP A 110 -16.06 -4.12 -5.42
C ASP A 110 -16.81 -4.78 -4.26
N LYS A 111 -16.08 -5.41 -3.33
CA LYS A 111 -16.63 -6.09 -2.14
C LYS A 111 -15.79 -5.80 -0.91
N MET A 112 -16.42 -5.71 0.25
CA MET A 112 -15.76 -5.48 1.52
C MET A 112 -16.13 -6.56 2.53
N ILE A 113 -15.15 -6.98 3.35
CA ILE A 113 -15.32 -7.91 4.46
C ILE A 113 -14.78 -7.24 5.73
N ASP A 114 -15.63 -7.10 6.74
CA ASP A 114 -15.22 -6.60 8.04
C ASP A 114 -14.58 -7.74 8.85
N TYR A 115 -13.29 -7.58 9.17
CA TYR A 115 -12.56 -8.58 9.97
C TYR A 115 -12.91 -8.54 11.47
N THR A 116 -13.64 -7.50 11.91
CA THR A 116 -13.98 -7.29 13.33
C THR A 116 -15.26 -8.00 13.75
N ILE A 117 -16.08 -8.45 12.79
CA ILE A 117 -17.34 -9.15 13.08
C ILE A 117 -17.11 -10.65 13.22
N GLU A 118 -17.97 -11.26 14.02
CA GLU A 118 -18.01 -12.71 14.16
C GLU A 118 -18.37 -13.40 12.84
N ASN A 119 -17.75 -14.54 12.58
CA ASN A 119 -17.95 -15.35 11.37
C ASN A 119 -17.69 -14.60 10.04
N ALA A 120 -16.82 -13.58 10.05
CA ALA A 120 -16.45 -12.81 8.85
C ALA A 120 -15.96 -13.72 7.71
N GLU A 121 -15.35 -14.85 8.03
CA GLU A 121 -14.84 -15.82 7.07
C GLU A 121 -15.92 -16.48 6.20
N THR A 122 -17.19 -16.49 6.62
CA THR A 122 -18.31 -17.00 5.83
C THR A 122 -18.59 -16.14 4.60
N LYS A 123 -18.06 -14.91 4.58
CA LYS A 123 -18.16 -13.97 3.46
C LYS A 123 -17.06 -14.15 2.40
N LEU A 124 -16.07 -15.04 2.69
CA LEU A 124 -15.03 -15.35 1.71
C LEU A 124 -15.63 -16.06 0.49
N GLU A 125 -15.13 -15.68 -0.67
CA GLU A 125 -15.34 -16.38 -1.93
C GLU A 125 -14.09 -17.19 -2.28
N THR A 126 -14.01 -17.64 -3.52
CA THR A 126 -12.80 -18.25 -4.06
C THR A 126 -12.08 -17.22 -4.92
N TYR A 127 -10.79 -17.03 -4.66
CA TYR A 127 -9.96 -15.98 -5.26
C TYR A 127 -8.83 -16.58 -6.11
N LYS A 128 -8.46 -15.89 -7.17
CA LYS A 128 -7.25 -16.22 -7.92
C LYS A 128 -6.00 -15.73 -7.21
N TYR A 129 -6.11 -14.59 -6.54
CA TYR A 129 -5.02 -14.05 -5.72
C TYR A 129 -5.53 -13.58 -4.37
N VAL A 130 -4.78 -13.90 -3.33
CA VAL A 130 -4.94 -13.34 -1.99
C VAL A 130 -3.66 -12.57 -1.67
N ILE A 131 -3.78 -11.26 -1.56
CA ILE A 131 -2.69 -10.34 -1.24
C ILE A 131 -2.77 -10.00 0.24
N ASP A 132 -1.76 -10.35 0.99
CA ASP A 132 -1.64 -10.01 2.41
C ASP A 132 -0.74 -8.78 2.57
N ALA A 133 -1.37 -7.62 2.77
CA ALA A 133 -0.71 -6.33 2.99
C ALA A 133 -0.37 -6.06 4.48
N VAL A 134 -0.62 -7.03 5.38
CA VAL A 134 -0.33 -6.93 6.82
C VAL A 134 0.91 -7.72 7.20
N GLY A 135 1.19 -8.81 6.49
CA GLY A 135 2.30 -9.71 6.80
C GLY A 135 2.12 -10.44 8.14
N ASN A 136 3.23 -10.85 8.74
CA ASN A 136 3.24 -11.65 9.98
C ASN A 136 2.89 -10.86 11.25
N SER A 137 2.71 -9.53 11.15
CA SER A 137 2.45 -8.67 12.30
C SER A 137 1.12 -8.95 13.01
N LYS A 138 0.13 -9.50 12.29
CA LYS A 138 -1.19 -9.86 12.84
C LYS A 138 -1.70 -11.14 12.20
N SER A 139 -2.21 -12.06 13.01
CA SER A 139 -2.93 -13.27 12.56
C SER A 139 -4.37 -13.22 13.02
N SER A 140 -5.26 -13.88 12.28
CA SER A 140 -6.68 -14.05 12.63
C SER A 140 -7.25 -15.28 11.93
N ALA A 141 -8.39 -15.80 12.44
CA ALA A 141 -9.09 -16.91 11.79
C ALA A 141 -9.46 -16.60 10.33
N LEU A 142 -9.93 -15.37 10.07
CA LEU A 142 -10.22 -14.87 8.73
C LEU A 142 -8.98 -14.91 7.82
N LYS A 143 -7.82 -14.45 8.33
CA LYS A 143 -6.57 -14.47 7.58
C LYS A 143 -6.15 -15.90 7.20
N GLU A 144 -6.19 -16.83 8.16
CA GLU A 144 -5.84 -18.23 7.89
C GLU A 144 -6.82 -18.90 6.91
N LYS A 145 -8.11 -18.59 7.01
CA LYS A 145 -9.12 -19.08 6.05
C LYS A 145 -8.95 -18.44 4.66
N SER A 146 -8.55 -17.15 4.60
CA SER A 146 -8.31 -16.47 3.32
C SER A 146 -7.15 -17.11 2.54
N LYS A 147 -6.11 -17.62 3.23
CA LYS A 147 -5.00 -18.36 2.59
C LYS A 147 -5.47 -19.61 1.87
N LYS A 148 -6.60 -20.20 2.29
CA LYS A 148 -7.19 -21.43 1.72
C LYS A 148 -8.31 -21.11 0.72
N ALA A 149 -8.78 -19.87 0.66
CA ALA A 149 -9.87 -19.43 -0.21
C ALA A 149 -9.36 -19.15 -1.64
N LEU A 150 -8.59 -20.08 -2.20
CA LEU A 150 -7.92 -19.95 -3.50
C LEU A 150 -8.52 -20.90 -4.54
N THR A 151 -8.54 -20.48 -5.79
CA THR A 151 -8.77 -21.39 -6.92
C THR A 151 -7.64 -22.43 -7.01
N SER A 152 -7.82 -23.49 -7.80
CA SER A 152 -6.80 -24.54 -8.00
C SER A 152 -5.44 -24.00 -8.42
N ASN A 153 -5.41 -22.90 -9.20
CA ASN A 153 -4.20 -22.21 -9.66
C ASN A 153 -3.97 -20.87 -8.94
N GLY A 154 -4.68 -20.66 -7.83
CA GLY A 154 -4.60 -19.42 -7.06
C GLY A 154 -3.31 -19.31 -6.26
N LYS A 155 -2.94 -18.08 -5.90
CA LYS A 155 -1.73 -17.80 -5.10
C LYS A 155 -2.04 -16.89 -3.94
N TYR A 156 -1.48 -17.23 -2.77
CA TYR A 156 -1.34 -16.34 -1.63
C TYR A 156 0.01 -15.66 -1.68
N ILE A 157 0.01 -14.32 -1.61
CA ILE A 157 1.22 -13.49 -1.69
C ILE A 157 1.20 -12.52 -0.52
N SER A 158 2.20 -12.61 0.36
CA SER A 158 2.40 -11.70 1.48
C SER A 158 3.51 -10.70 1.20
N ILE A 159 3.43 -9.52 1.82
CA ILE A 159 4.52 -8.53 1.84
C ILE A 159 5.81 -9.07 2.46
N ASP A 160 5.71 -10.13 3.31
CA ASP A 160 6.87 -10.78 3.94
C ASP A 160 7.53 -11.84 3.04
N HIS A 161 6.97 -12.11 1.86
CA HIS A 161 7.53 -13.08 0.95
C HIS A 161 8.68 -12.51 0.13
N GLY A 162 9.90 -12.63 0.65
CA GLY A 162 11.14 -12.18 0.03
C GLY A 162 11.45 -10.69 0.25
N THR A 163 12.62 -10.28 -0.20
CA THR A 163 13.05 -8.88 -0.11
C THR A 163 12.37 -8.07 -1.21
N PRO A 164 11.67 -6.98 -0.87
CA PRO A 164 11.09 -6.12 -1.88
C PRO A 164 12.16 -5.51 -2.79
N LEU A 165 12.03 -5.74 -4.08
CA LEU A 165 12.79 -5.01 -5.09
C LEU A 165 12.01 -3.75 -5.45
N THR A 166 12.67 -2.61 -5.35
CA THR A 166 12.08 -1.29 -5.65
C THR A 166 12.86 -0.63 -6.79
N PRO A 167 12.79 -1.18 -8.02
CA PRO A 167 13.54 -0.64 -9.14
C PRO A 167 13.00 0.74 -9.53
N LYS A 168 13.89 1.60 -10.05
CA LYS A 168 13.54 2.96 -10.52
C LYS A 168 12.39 2.95 -11.53
N GLU A 169 12.31 1.93 -12.37
CA GLU A 169 11.20 1.75 -13.32
C GLU A 169 9.84 1.64 -12.61
N ALA A 170 9.73 0.84 -11.54
CA ALA A 170 8.48 0.73 -10.78
C ALA A 170 8.10 2.06 -10.12
N PHE A 171 9.09 2.81 -9.64
CA PHE A 171 8.89 4.14 -9.08
C PHE A 171 8.38 5.14 -10.13
N LEU A 172 8.99 5.18 -11.32
CA LEU A 172 8.56 6.02 -12.43
C LEU A 172 7.16 5.64 -12.96
N ASN A 173 6.82 4.35 -12.94
CA ASN A 173 5.47 3.91 -13.29
C ASN A 173 4.42 4.43 -12.28
N LEU A 174 4.72 4.40 -10.99
CA LEU A 174 3.83 4.97 -9.96
C LEU A 174 3.63 6.48 -10.17
N LYS A 175 4.70 7.22 -10.50
CA LYS A 175 4.61 8.63 -10.87
C LYS A 175 3.64 8.82 -12.04
N SER A 176 3.83 8.07 -13.11
CA SER A 176 2.97 8.16 -14.31
C SER A 176 1.50 7.84 -14.00
N LEU A 177 1.25 6.81 -13.17
CA LEU A 177 -0.12 6.46 -12.76
C LEU A 177 -0.77 7.55 -11.89
N ALA A 178 0.01 8.22 -11.04
CA ALA A 178 -0.47 9.34 -10.23
C ALA A 178 -0.80 10.56 -11.11
N GLU A 179 0.05 10.90 -12.07
CA GLU A 179 -0.19 11.98 -13.03
C GLU A 179 -1.43 11.73 -13.91
N GLN A 180 -1.76 10.47 -14.17
CA GLN A 180 -2.97 10.04 -14.89
C GLN A 180 -4.20 9.87 -13.98
N GLU A 181 -4.09 10.20 -12.70
CA GLU A 181 -5.16 10.01 -11.68
C GLU A 181 -5.66 8.55 -11.57
N LYS A 182 -4.81 7.58 -11.97
CA LYS A 182 -5.10 6.14 -11.83
C LYS A 182 -4.83 5.62 -10.43
N ILE A 183 -3.97 6.32 -9.69
CA ILE A 183 -3.75 6.13 -8.27
C ILE A 183 -3.78 7.49 -7.57
N ILE A 184 -4.41 7.51 -6.41
CA ILE A 184 -4.45 8.66 -5.51
C ILE A 184 -3.83 8.29 -4.17
N PRO A 185 -2.99 9.15 -3.59
CA PRO A 185 -2.44 8.93 -2.26
C PRO A 185 -3.54 9.07 -1.19
N VAL A 186 -3.47 8.19 -0.17
CA VAL A 186 -4.36 8.28 1.00
C VAL A 186 -3.54 8.76 2.17
N ILE A 187 -3.89 9.94 2.67
CA ILE A 187 -3.27 10.55 3.86
C ILE A 187 -4.30 10.52 4.99
N ASP A 188 -3.94 9.93 6.11
CA ASP A 188 -4.77 9.87 7.32
C ASP A 188 -4.60 11.12 8.17
N SER A 189 -3.34 11.51 8.38
CA SER A 189 -2.98 12.70 9.15
C SER A 189 -1.62 13.25 8.76
N ILE A 190 -1.45 14.54 9.02
CA ILE A 190 -0.20 15.28 8.76
C ILE A 190 0.29 15.83 10.10
N TYR A 191 1.57 15.68 10.39
CA TYR A 191 2.22 16.20 11.59
C TYR A 191 3.43 17.04 11.18
N PRO A 192 3.67 18.17 11.85
CA PRO A 192 4.93 18.89 11.70
C PRO A 192 6.10 18.09 12.31
N LEU A 193 7.32 18.34 11.85
CA LEU A 193 8.53 17.63 12.27
C LEU A 193 8.70 17.61 13.80
N GLU A 194 8.38 18.69 14.48
CA GLU A 194 8.48 18.82 15.96
C GLU A 194 7.56 17.83 16.68
N LYS A 195 6.49 17.37 16.02
CA LYS A 195 5.53 16.40 16.57
C LYS A 195 5.81 14.95 16.12
N MET A 196 7.01 14.65 15.66
CA MET A 196 7.42 13.33 15.20
C MET A 196 7.10 12.22 16.21
N ALA A 197 7.35 12.47 17.51
CA ALA A 197 7.08 11.48 18.55
C ALA A 197 5.57 11.18 18.67
N GLU A 198 4.71 12.18 18.51
CA GLU A 198 3.25 12.01 18.49
C GLU A 198 2.80 11.21 17.26
N ALA A 199 3.38 11.50 16.09
CA ALA A 199 3.09 10.79 14.85
C ALA A 199 3.46 9.31 14.96
N HIS A 200 4.63 8.99 15.49
CA HIS A 200 5.03 7.60 15.75
C HIS A 200 4.08 6.88 16.71
N LYS A 201 3.76 7.51 17.85
CA LYS A 201 2.79 6.96 18.80
C LYS A 201 1.43 6.68 18.16
N TYR A 202 0.95 7.60 17.29
CA TYR A 202 -0.28 7.42 16.55
C TYR A 202 -0.20 6.19 15.61
N VAL A 203 0.88 6.05 14.85
CA VAL A 203 1.08 4.91 13.94
C VAL A 203 1.15 3.58 14.71
N GLU A 204 1.81 3.54 15.87
CA GLU A 204 1.94 2.36 16.72
C GLU A 204 0.60 1.85 17.27
N MET A 205 -0.42 2.71 17.40
CA MET A 205 -1.78 2.27 17.74
C MET A 205 -2.41 1.36 16.66
N GLY A 206 -1.84 1.35 15.45
CA GLY A 206 -2.19 0.37 14.41
C GLY A 206 -3.54 0.58 13.72
N HIS A 207 -4.11 1.78 13.77
CA HIS A 207 -5.43 2.09 13.23
C HIS A 207 -5.42 3.15 12.11
N LYS A 208 -4.24 3.59 11.65
CA LYS A 208 -4.11 4.57 10.58
C LYS A 208 -4.69 4.08 9.25
N ARG A 209 -5.21 5.00 8.46
CA ARG A 209 -5.72 4.80 7.09
C ARG A 209 -4.70 5.33 6.09
N GLY A 210 -4.25 4.54 5.14
CA GLY A 210 -3.22 4.99 4.21
C GLY A 210 -1.92 5.38 4.93
N ASN A 211 -1.52 6.64 4.83
CA ASN A 211 -0.23 7.16 5.27
C ASN A 211 -0.37 8.26 6.32
N VAL A 212 0.64 8.37 7.17
CA VAL A 212 0.89 9.56 8.01
C VAL A 212 2.07 10.29 7.39
N VAL A 213 1.94 11.58 7.19
CA VAL A 213 2.94 12.43 6.54
C VAL A 213 3.51 13.40 7.56
N ILE A 214 4.81 13.66 7.45
CA ILE A 214 5.51 14.67 8.24
C ILE A 214 5.82 15.84 7.31
N THR A 215 5.48 17.04 7.74
CA THR A 215 5.85 18.31 7.08
C THR A 215 7.04 18.95 7.79
N ILE A 216 7.83 19.66 7.05
CA ILE A 216 9.04 20.36 7.50
C ILE A 216 8.86 21.84 7.30
#